data_a46e98ef0ef04b31a5430dc978b7c57e
#
_entry.id   a46e98ef0ef04b31a5430dc978b7c57e
#
_cell.length_a   1.000
_cell.length_b   1.000
_cell.length_c   1.000
_cell.angle_alpha   90.00
_cell.angle_beta   90.00
_cell.angle_gamma   90.00
#
_symmetry.space_group_name_H-M   'P 1'
#
loop_
_entity.id
_entity.type
_entity.pdbx_description
1 polymer ?
#
loop_
_entity_poly.entity_id
_entity_poly.type
_entity_poly.pdbx_seq_one_letter_code
_entity_poly.pdbx_strand_id
1 'polypeptide(L)'
;MADYREIKGLKVPYLDSDLPSASASTQEGSVWYNSVTGKLRAFIASDTWATSSDMGTARYDGAAAGITQSTGLAIAGSAPDDSALVELYNGSGWTEVGDINTARNALGGNHIGTSTSAMCVAGHTSTNVAIAESYDGSSWTEVGDINTARRSHGGLGQSNTTGVIYGGYTTTYVAICESYNGSAWTETGNLNTGGTSRAGAGTQTAGMAIAGYAHPAVTANVENFDGSSWTEQANVNTARQNIGAAGGPAAQTSALAFGGSVSPQAQTES
;
A
#
# COMPACT_ATOMS: atom_id res chain seq x y z
N MET A 1 -35.79 7.48 -37.62
CA MET A 1 -35.00 7.29 -36.36
C MET A 1 -33.55 7.31 -36.75
N ALA A 2 -32.76 8.20 -36.17
CA ALA A 2 -31.33 8.22 -36.43
C ALA A 2 -30.71 6.91 -35.89
N ASP A 3 -29.94 6.25 -36.70
CA ASP A 3 -29.30 4.98 -36.37
C ASP A 3 -28.02 5.28 -35.57
N TYR A 4 -28.08 5.18 -34.24
CA TYR A 4 -26.97 5.45 -33.33
C TYR A 4 -25.96 4.29 -33.25
N ARG A 5 -25.88 3.46 -34.30
CA ARG A 5 -25.03 2.25 -34.28
C ARG A 5 -23.54 2.53 -34.39
N GLU A 6 -23.14 3.76 -34.74
CA GLU A 6 -21.74 4.11 -34.92
C GLU A 6 -21.39 5.42 -34.22
N ILE A 7 -20.59 5.36 -33.18
CA ILE A 7 -19.91 6.51 -32.58
C ILE A 7 -18.43 6.41 -32.92
N LYS A 8 -17.94 7.28 -33.83
CA LYS A 8 -16.52 7.36 -34.24
C LYS A 8 -15.87 5.99 -34.61
N GLY A 9 -16.57 5.17 -35.39
CA GLY A 9 -16.06 3.88 -35.86
C GLY A 9 -16.18 2.70 -34.90
N LEU A 10 -16.70 2.89 -33.68
CA LEU A 10 -17.02 1.82 -32.77
C LEU A 10 -18.50 1.47 -32.89
N LYS A 11 -18.82 0.18 -33.07
CA LYS A 11 -20.19 -0.31 -33.06
C LYS A 11 -20.67 -0.47 -31.62
N VAL A 12 -21.71 0.28 -31.24
CA VAL A 12 -22.40 0.05 -29.97
C VAL A 12 -23.33 -1.16 -30.14
N PRO A 13 -23.17 -2.24 -29.35
CA PRO A 13 -24.03 -3.40 -29.40
C PRO A 13 -25.51 -3.02 -29.22
N TYR A 14 -26.39 -3.64 -30.00
CA TYR A 14 -27.83 -3.45 -29.92
C TYR A 14 -28.42 -4.71 -29.31
N LEU A 15 -28.84 -4.64 -28.04
CA LEU A 15 -29.32 -5.78 -27.26
C LEU A 15 -30.81 -5.58 -26.92
N ASP A 16 -31.52 -6.69 -26.78
CA ASP A 16 -32.92 -6.72 -26.34
C ASP A 16 -33.09 -6.75 -24.81
N SER A 17 -31.98 -6.84 -24.11
CA SER A 17 -31.94 -6.86 -22.64
C SER A 17 -30.71 -6.13 -22.11
N ASP A 18 -30.68 -5.83 -20.84
CA ASP A 18 -29.48 -5.32 -20.18
C ASP A 18 -28.49 -6.48 -19.92
N LEU A 19 -27.19 -6.15 -19.92
CA LEU A 19 -26.14 -7.12 -19.57
C LEU A 19 -26.31 -7.57 -18.12
N PRO A 20 -26.12 -8.88 -17.83
CA PRO A 20 -26.30 -9.39 -16.48
C PRO A 20 -25.26 -8.82 -15.49
N SER A 21 -25.71 -8.42 -14.31
CA SER A 21 -24.86 -7.83 -13.27
C SER A 21 -23.80 -8.79 -12.70
N ALA A 22 -23.98 -10.09 -12.86
CA ALA A 22 -23.05 -11.11 -12.37
C ALA A 22 -21.67 -11.13 -13.08
N SER A 23 -21.50 -10.39 -14.16
CA SER A 23 -20.27 -10.33 -14.95
C SER A 23 -19.57 -8.97 -14.85
N ALA A 24 -19.79 -8.24 -13.77
CA ALA A 24 -19.36 -6.85 -13.60
C ALA A 24 -17.88 -6.60 -13.96
N SER A 25 -16.97 -7.44 -13.49
CA SER A 25 -15.52 -7.27 -13.70
C SER A 25 -15.05 -7.48 -15.14
N THR A 26 -15.81 -8.23 -15.94
CA THR A 26 -15.48 -8.50 -17.35
C THR A 26 -16.18 -7.57 -18.32
N GLN A 27 -17.12 -6.77 -17.84
CA GLN A 27 -17.98 -5.90 -18.65
C GLN A 27 -17.81 -4.41 -18.36
N GLU A 28 -16.93 -4.06 -17.40
CA GLU A 28 -16.62 -2.68 -17.08
C GLU A 28 -16.21 -1.89 -18.32
N GLY A 29 -16.78 -0.70 -18.48
CA GLY A 29 -16.58 0.12 -19.68
C GLY A 29 -17.42 -0.29 -20.90
N SER A 30 -18.17 -1.40 -20.83
CA SER A 30 -19.06 -1.80 -21.92
C SER A 30 -20.21 -0.78 -22.07
N VAL A 31 -20.48 -0.39 -23.32
CA VAL A 31 -21.60 0.49 -23.67
C VAL A 31 -22.50 -0.23 -24.66
N TRP A 32 -23.81 -0.24 -24.41
CA TRP A 32 -24.79 -0.88 -25.29
C TRP A 32 -26.07 -0.07 -25.39
N TYR A 33 -26.82 -0.29 -26.46
CA TYR A 33 -28.16 0.23 -26.60
C TYR A 33 -29.19 -0.85 -26.31
N ASN A 34 -30.03 -0.65 -25.29
CA ASN A 34 -31.12 -1.55 -24.98
C ASN A 34 -32.34 -1.17 -25.85
N SER A 35 -32.68 -2.07 -26.77
CA SER A 35 -33.72 -1.84 -27.78
C SER A 35 -35.13 -1.86 -27.20
N VAL A 36 -35.34 -2.60 -26.11
CA VAL A 36 -36.65 -2.67 -25.44
C VAL A 36 -36.96 -1.40 -24.65
N THR A 37 -35.96 -0.87 -23.96
CA THR A 37 -36.12 0.36 -23.17
C THR A 37 -35.82 1.64 -23.93
N GLY A 38 -35.21 1.53 -25.14
CA GLY A 38 -34.82 2.69 -25.95
C GLY A 38 -33.70 3.53 -25.32
N LYS A 39 -32.86 2.96 -24.47
CA LYS A 39 -31.83 3.68 -23.72
C LYS A 39 -30.42 3.20 -24.04
N LEU A 40 -29.49 4.15 -24.14
CA LEU A 40 -28.06 3.85 -24.06
C LEU A 40 -27.71 3.49 -22.62
N ARG A 41 -26.99 2.39 -22.44
CA ARG A 41 -26.55 1.87 -21.16
C ARG A 41 -25.03 1.81 -21.15
N ALA A 42 -24.44 1.99 -19.99
CA ALA A 42 -23.04 1.74 -19.75
C ALA A 42 -22.91 0.90 -18.47
N PHE A 43 -22.02 -0.07 -18.50
CA PHE A 43 -21.60 -0.78 -17.31
C PHE A 43 -20.49 0.04 -16.66
N ILE A 44 -20.84 0.72 -15.58
CA ILE A 44 -19.90 1.46 -14.75
C ILE A 44 -19.77 0.64 -13.47
N ALA A 45 -18.57 0.17 -13.14
CA ALA A 45 -18.36 -0.36 -11.82
C ALA A 45 -18.71 0.74 -10.81
N SER A 46 -19.64 0.46 -9.92
CA SER A 46 -19.89 1.37 -8.81
C SER A 46 -18.85 1.08 -7.74
N ASP A 47 -17.79 1.86 -7.71
CA ASP A 47 -16.79 1.82 -6.64
C ASP A 47 -17.44 2.32 -5.34
N THR A 48 -18.14 1.42 -4.67
CA THR A 48 -18.67 1.68 -3.33
C THR A 48 -17.86 0.90 -2.32
N TRP A 49 -17.41 1.60 -1.30
CA TRP A 49 -16.85 0.93 -0.13
C TRP A 49 -17.96 0.14 0.57
N ALA A 50 -17.76 -1.15 0.74
CA ALA A 50 -18.64 -2.03 1.49
C ALA A 50 -17.94 -2.50 2.76
N THR A 51 -18.69 -2.71 3.83
CA THR A 51 -18.18 -3.33 5.04
C THR A 51 -17.78 -4.76 4.73
N SER A 52 -16.55 -5.12 5.07
CA SER A 52 -16.04 -6.49 5.02
C SER A 52 -15.98 -7.07 6.43
N SER A 53 -15.50 -8.31 6.58
CA SER A 53 -15.28 -8.91 7.90
C SER A 53 -14.17 -8.20 8.67
N ASP A 54 -14.32 -8.14 9.97
CA ASP A 54 -13.32 -7.59 10.87
C ASP A 54 -12.13 -8.57 11.04
N MET A 55 -10.97 -8.03 11.40
CA MET A 55 -9.83 -8.83 11.86
C MET A 55 -10.18 -9.54 13.18
N GLY A 56 -9.57 -10.70 13.42
CA GLY A 56 -9.73 -11.44 14.67
C GLY A 56 -9.26 -10.67 15.89
N THR A 57 -8.21 -9.88 15.74
CA THR A 57 -7.64 -9.04 16.81
C THR A 57 -7.44 -7.61 16.34
N ALA A 58 -8.14 -6.67 17.00
CA ALA A 58 -7.96 -5.24 16.74
C ALA A 58 -6.56 -4.78 17.18
N ARG A 59 -5.82 -4.13 16.28
CA ARG A 59 -4.46 -3.65 16.52
C ARG A 59 -4.11 -2.43 15.68
N TYR A 60 -3.07 -1.72 16.08
CA TYR A 60 -2.59 -0.51 15.42
C TYR A 60 -1.05 -0.55 15.30
N ASP A 61 -0.47 0.38 14.55
CA ASP A 61 0.98 0.51 14.32
C ASP A 61 1.67 -0.76 13.77
N GLY A 62 0.90 -1.62 13.08
CA GLY A 62 1.39 -2.78 12.38
C GLY A 62 1.90 -2.46 10.97
N ALA A 63 2.33 -3.52 10.28
CA ALA A 63 2.65 -3.51 8.86
C ALA A 63 1.55 -4.21 8.05
N ALA A 64 1.61 -4.08 6.75
CA ALA A 64 0.72 -4.78 5.84
C ALA A 64 1.49 -5.30 4.61
N ALA A 65 0.94 -6.30 3.94
CA ALA A 65 1.40 -6.72 2.62
C ALA A 65 0.21 -7.18 1.78
N GLY A 66 0.26 -6.91 0.48
CA GLY A 66 -0.80 -7.28 -0.45
C GLY A 66 -0.83 -6.35 -1.66
N ILE A 67 -1.23 -6.90 -2.79
CA ILE A 67 -1.30 -6.18 -4.07
C ILE A 67 -2.71 -6.17 -4.66
N THR A 68 -3.67 -6.80 -4.00
CA THR A 68 -5.07 -6.86 -4.45
C THR A 68 -6.01 -6.67 -3.26
N GLN A 69 -7.23 -6.24 -3.54
CA GLN A 69 -8.30 -6.11 -2.54
C GLN A 69 -8.84 -7.46 -2.03
N SER A 70 -8.46 -8.56 -2.66
CA SER A 70 -8.94 -9.91 -2.32
C SER A 70 -7.95 -10.73 -1.52
N THR A 71 -6.72 -10.25 -1.34
CA THR A 71 -5.71 -10.92 -0.51
C THR A 71 -4.77 -9.91 0.13
N GLY A 72 -4.52 -10.06 1.43
CA GLY A 72 -3.60 -9.18 2.15
C GLY A 72 -3.22 -9.75 3.50
N LEU A 73 -2.10 -9.30 4.04
CA LEU A 73 -1.64 -9.60 5.38
C LEU A 73 -1.74 -8.34 6.26
N ALA A 74 -2.21 -8.52 7.48
CA ALA A 74 -2.01 -7.58 8.58
C ALA A 74 -0.98 -8.19 9.53
N ILE A 75 0.11 -7.46 9.77
CA ILE A 75 1.32 -8.01 10.36
C ILE A 75 1.65 -7.24 11.64
N ALA A 76 1.76 -7.95 12.78
CA ALA A 76 2.25 -7.41 14.05
C ALA A 76 1.49 -6.16 14.53
N GLY A 77 2.14 -5.25 15.24
CA GLY A 77 1.54 -4.03 15.79
C GLY A 77 1.32 -4.10 17.29
N SER A 78 0.36 -3.31 17.82
CA SER A 78 0.00 -3.30 19.25
C SER A 78 -1.44 -3.73 19.48
N ALA A 79 -1.67 -4.58 20.52
CA ALA A 79 -2.98 -5.09 20.90
C ALA A 79 -3.10 -5.57 22.38
N PRO A 80 -3.09 -4.74 23.43
CA PRO A 80 -2.49 -3.41 23.64
C PRO A 80 -0.96 -3.43 23.68
N ASP A 81 -0.33 -4.58 23.96
CA ASP A 81 1.12 -4.77 23.99
C ASP A 81 1.64 -5.09 22.58
N ASP A 82 2.95 -5.20 22.45
CA ASP A 82 3.58 -5.62 21.19
C ASP A 82 3.05 -6.98 20.76
N SER A 83 2.63 -7.09 19.52
CA SER A 83 2.04 -8.29 18.94
C SER A 83 2.93 -8.91 17.89
N ALA A 84 2.94 -10.24 17.83
CA ALA A 84 3.54 -11.00 16.76
C ALA A 84 2.50 -11.49 15.74
N LEU A 85 1.22 -11.32 16.03
CA LEU A 85 0.11 -11.89 15.27
C LEU A 85 0.13 -11.46 13.80
N VAL A 86 -0.11 -12.43 12.93
CA VAL A 86 -0.31 -12.18 11.50
C VAL A 86 -1.64 -12.77 11.06
N GLU A 87 -2.44 -11.97 10.40
CA GLU A 87 -3.71 -12.39 9.83
C GLU A 87 -3.72 -12.21 8.32
N LEU A 88 -4.22 -13.22 7.63
CA LEU A 88 -4.42 -13.25 6.18
C LEU A 88 -5.87 -12.96 5.85
N TYR A 89 -6.12 -11.96 5.02
CA TYR A 89 -7.40 -11.73 4.35
C TYR A 89 -7.47 -12.51 3.05
N ASN A 90 -8.55 -13.27 2.83
CA ASN A 90 -8.74 -14.12 1.66
C ASN A 90 -9.84 -13.63 0.70
N GLY A 91 -10.25 -12.36 0.83
CA GLY A 91 -11.33 -11.77 0.04
C GLY A 91 -12.71 -11.86 0.70
N SER A 92 -12.86 -12.67 1.76
CA SER A 92 -14.12 -12.81 2.51
C SER A 92 -13.95 -12.72 4.02
N GLY A 93 -12.81 -13.10 4.55
CA GLY A 93 -12.53 -13.09 5.99
C GLY A 93 -11.05 -13.10 6.31
N TRP A 94 -10.76 -12.85 7.59
CA TRP A 94 -9.43 -12.90 8.15
C TRP A 94 -9.19 -14.22 8.85
N THR A 95 -8.02 -14.77 8.71
CA THR A 95 -7.56 -16.00 9.35
C THR A 95 -6.16 -15.82 9.88
N GLU A 96 -5.92 -16.21 11.12
CA GLU A 96 -4.58 -16.23 11.71
C GLU A 96 -3.69 -17.21 10.95
N VAL A 97 -2.48 -16.77 10.65
CA VAL A 97 -1.43 -17.55 9.98
C VAL A 97 -0.17 -17.56 10.86
N GLY A 98 0.96 -18.04 10.36
CA GLY A 98 2.20 -18.07 11.13
C GLY A 98 2.62 -16.67 11.60
N ASP A 99 2.89 -16.52 12.88
CA ASP A 99 3.32 -15.29 13.51
C ASP A 99 4.76 -14.91 13.18
N ILE A 100 5.09 -13.62 13.25
CA ILE A 100 6.49 -13.17 13.24
C ILE A 100 7.22 -13.68 14.49
N ASN A 101 8.53 -13.89 14.38
CA ASN A 101 9.30 -14.45 15.51
C ASN A 101 9.47 -13.47 16.69
N THR A 102 9.49 -12.18 16.41
CA THR A 102 9.66 -11.14 17.44
C THR A 102 8.49 -10.17 17.43
N ALA A 103 7.67 -10.20 18.48
CA ALA A 103 6.57 -9.27 18.68
C ALA A 103 7.08 -7.83 18.71
N ARG A 104 6.48 -6.94 17.90
CA ARG A 104 6.89 -5.53 17.78
C ARG A 104 5.82 -4.64 17.14
N ASN A 105 5.94 -3.37 17.39
CA ASN A 105 5.06 -2.33 16.88
C ASN A 105 5.83 -1.23 16.11
N ALA A 106 5.14 -0.12 15.82
CA ALA A 106 5.68 1.06 15.15
C ALA A 106 6.43 0.71 13.85
N LEU A 107 5.86 -0.23 13.10
CA LEU A 107 6.40 -0.72 11.83
C LEU A 107 6.27 0.30 10.69
N GLY A 108 5.52 1.38 10.93
CA GLY A 108 5.36 2.46 9.96
C GLY A 108 4.49 2.07 8.77
N GLY A 109 4.63 2.79 7.68
CA GLY A 109 3.92 2.51 6.43
C GLY A 109 4.58 1.37 5.63
N ASN A 110 4.97 0.30 6.30
CA ASN A 110 5.70 -0.82 5.69
C ASN A 110 4.77 -1.65 4.80
N HIS A 111 4.93 -1.51 3.49
CA HIS A 111 4.20 -2.23 2.47
C HIS A 111 5.18 -2.99 1.57
N ILE A 112 5.77 -4.09 2.10
CA ILE A 112 6.71 -4.89 1.34
C ILE A 112 6.14 -6.28 1.11
N GLY A 113 5.74 -6.55 -0.14
CA GLY A 113 5.38 -7.88 -0.60
C GLY A 113 3.89 -8.12 -0.84
N THR A 114 3.57 -9.38 -0.96
CA THR A 114 2.24 -9.95 -1.23
C THR A 114 1.76 -10.76 -0.04
N SER A 115 0.54 -11.31 -0.11
CA SER A 115 0.00 -12.22 0.90
C SER A 115 0.75 -13.56 1.04
N THR A 116 1.65 -13.88 0.12
CA THR A 116 2.45 -15.13 0.12
C THR A 116 3.95 -14.90 0.06
N SER A 117 4.41 -13.64 -0.01
CA SER A 117 5.80 -13.28 -0.11
C SER A 117 6.00 -11.86 0.44
N ALA A 118 6.26 -11.73 1.74
CA ALA A 118 6.24 -10.45 2.44
C ALA A 118 7.46 -10.29 3.36
N MET A 119 7.68 -9.06 3.80
CA MET A 119 8.68 -8.73 4.81
C MET A 119 8.07 -7.93 5.95
N CYS A 120 8.53 -8.19 7.16
CA CYS A 120 8.35 -7.37 8.33
C CYS A 120 9.70 -6.84 8.78
N VAL A 121 9.89 -5.53 8.75
CA VAL A 121 11.23 -4.92 8.89
C VAL A 121 11.23 -3.88 9.99
N ALA A 122 12.30 -3.85 10.77
CA ALA A 122 12.54 -2.86 11.82
C ALA A 122 11.40 -2.78 12.85
N GLY A 123 11.12 -1.61 13.41
CA GLY A 123 10.06 -1.38 14.38
C GLY A 123 10.59 -1.11 15.78
N HIS A 124 9.75 -1.36 16.76
CA HIS A 124 10.03 -1.07 18.17
C HIS A 124 9.54 -2.22 19.05
N THR A 125 10.35 -2.56 20.04
CA THR A 125 10.01 -3.41 21.19
C THR A 125 10.07 -2.56 22.46
N SER A 126 11.09 -2.68 23.28
CA SER A 126 11.46 -1.69 24.31
C SER A 126 12.40 -0.60 23.75
N THR A 127 13.03 -0.88 22.61
CA THR A 127 13.93 0.01 21.86
C THR A 127 13.67 -0.16 20.38
N ASN A 128 14.24 0.71 19.55
CA ASN A 128 14.24 0.50 18.09
C ASN A 128 15.03 -0.76 17.76
N VAL A 129 14.53 -1.57 16.84
CA VAL A 129 15.16 -2.81 16.40
C VAL A 129 15.54 -2.76 14.93
N ALA A 130 16.54 -3.57 14.56
CA ALA A 130 17.01 -3.71 13.19
C ALA A 130 16.46 -4.99 12.50
N ILE A 131 15.73 -5.81 13.23
CA ILE A 131 15.27 -7.14 12.83
C ILE A 131 14.48 -7.07 11.52
N ALA A 132 14.82 -7.95 10.58
CA ALA A 132 14.05 -8.17 9.38
C ALA A 132 13.62 -9.64 9.30
N GLU A 133 12.34 -9.86 9.01
CA GLU A 133 11.77 -11.19 8.84
C GLU A 133 11.09 -11.30 7.47
N SER A 134 11.26 -12.45 6.85
CA SER A 134 10.74 -12.81 5.53
C SER A 134 9.67 -13.88 5.66
N TYR A 135 8.54 -13.70 4.97
CA TYR A 135 7.43 -14.64 4.87
C TYR A 135 7.42 -15.34 3.53
N ASP A 136 7.34 -16.67 3.55
CA ASP A 136 7.33 -17.53 2.35
C ASP A 136 5.93 -18.01 1.92
N GLY A 137 4.88 -17.50 2.57
CA GLY A 137 3.49 -17.95 2.40
C GLY A 137 3.03 -18.95 3.46
N SER A 138 3.93 -19.43 4.33
CA SER A 138 3.63 -20.38 5.41
C SER A 138 4.27 -20.01 6.74
N SER A 139 5.49 -19.51 6.73
CA SER A 139 6.28 -19.22 7.94
C SER A 139 7.14 -17.97 7.79
N TRP A 140 7.48 -17.39 8.93
CA TRP A 140 8.42 -16.27 9.02
C TRP A 140 9.82 -16.77 9.40
N THR A 141 10.82 -16.24 8.74
CA THR A 141 12.23 -16.53 8.97
C THR A 141 13.00 -15.23 9.11
N GLU A 142 13.81 -15.11 10.15
CA GLU A 142 14.73 -13.99 10.31
C GLU A 142 15.76 -14.00 9.19
N VAL A 143 15.98 -12.83 8.58
CA VAL A 143 16.96 -12.61 7.51
C VAL A 143 17.95 -11.55 7.95
N GLY A 144 18.86 -11.12 7.07
CA GLY A 144 19.83 -10.08 7.43
C GLY A 144 19.17 -8.81 7.93
N ASP A 145 19.65 -8.28 9.05
CA ASP A 145 19.17 -7.05 9.67
C ASP A 145 19.43 -5.83 8.81
N ILE A 146 18.62 -4.78 8.99
CA ILE A 146 18.91 -3.45 8.46
C ILE A 146 20.13 -2.85 9.17
N ASN A 147 20.84 -1.95 8.50
CA ASN A 147 22.08 -1.37 9.07
C ASN A 147 21.80 -0.40 10.23
N THR A 148 20.66 0.27 10.22
CA THR A 148 20.30 1.27 11.25
C THR A 148 18.94 0.96 11.86
N ALA A 149 18.93 0.52 13.13
CA ALA A 149 17.71 0.24 13.90
C ALA A 149 16.82 1.48 13.97
N ARG A 150 15.55 1.36 13.57
CA ARG A 150 14.60 2.46 13.53
C ARG A 150 13.14 2.01 13.52
N ARG A 151 12.25 2.92 13.81
CA ARG A 151 10.79 2.71 13.78
C ARG A 151 10.08 3.74 12.91
N SER A 152 8.82 3.51 12.63
CA SER A 152 7.92 4.42 11.90
C SER A 152 8.48 4.87 10.53
N HIS A 153 9.25 3.99 9.90
CA HIS A 153 9.79 4.19 8.57
C HIS A 153 8.71 3.95 7.49
N GLY A 154 8.93 4.43 6.29
CA GLY A 154 8.18 3.99 5.11
C GLY A 154 8.80 2.73 4.50
N GLY A 155 8.01 2.00 3.72
CA GLY A 155 8.49 0.82 3.02
C GLY A 155 7.74 0.62 1.71
N LEU A 156 8.41 0.02 0.73
CA LEU A 156 7.87 -0.38 -0.56
C LEU A 156 8.60 -1.60 -1.11
N GLY A 157 7.94 -2.38 -1.91
CA GLY A 157 8.48 -3.59 -2.50
C GLY A 157 7.38 -4.60 -2.81
N GLN A 158 7.67 -5.57 -3.66
CA GLN A 158 6.67 -6.50 -4.16
C GLN A 158 6.89 -7.96 -3.75
N SER A 159 7.95 -8.24 -3.00
CA SER A 159 8.27 -9.60 -2.56
C SER A 159 9.14 -9.60 -1.30
N ASN A 160 9.32 -10.79 -0.72
CA ASN A 160 10.23 -11.03 0.39
C ASN A 160 11.73 -11.04 -0.01
N THR A 161 12.05 -10.83 -1.27
CA THR A 161 13.43 -10.77 -1.78
C THR A 161 13.83 -9.41 -2.31
N THR A 162 12.88 -8.46 -2.37
CA THR A 162 13.11 -7.09 -2.86
C THR A 162 12.31 -6.11 -2.03
N GLY A 163 12.97 -5.16 -1.43
CA GLY A 163 12.32 -4.15 -0.61
C GLY A 163 13.18 -2.92 -0.42
N VAL A 164 12.54 -1.81 -0.15
CA VAL A 164 13.19 -0.56 0.25
C VAL A 164 12.49 -0.05 1.48
N ILE A 165 13.26 0.38 2.46
CA ILE A 165 12.78 1.13 3.62
C ILE A 165 13.44 2.50 3.65
N TYR A 166 12.71 3.50 4.07
CA TYR A 166 13.19 4.88 4.04
C TYR A 166 12.63 5.73 5.18
N GLY A 167 13.41 6.72 5.59
CA GLY A 167 13.05 7.58 6.70
C GLY A 167 12.99 6.82 8.03
N GLY A 168 12.14 7.28 8.92
CA GLY A 168 11.92 6.70 10.23
C GLY A 168 12.51 7.53 11.37
N TYR A 169 12.48 6.93 12.55
CA TYR A 169 12.96 7.54 13.78
C TYR A 169 13.98 6.62 14.48
N THR A 170 15.14 7.15 14.75
CA THR A 170 16.20 6.53 15.58
C THR A 170 16.16 7.14 17.00
N THR A 171 16.93 8.15 17.25
CA THR A 171 16.80 9.17 18.30
C THR A 171 16.41 10.52 17.72
N THR A 172 16.46 10.63 16.39
CA THR A 172 16.06 11.79 15.58
C THR A 172 15.30 11.29 14.34
N TYR A 173 14.66 12.19 13.62
CA TYR A 173 14.03 11.90 12.35
C TYR A 173 15.12 11.78 11.27
N VAL A 174 15.15 10.66 10.58
CA VAL A 174 16.21 10.35 9.61
C VAL A 174 15.69 10.30 8.18
N ALA A 175 16.59 10.49 7.22
CA ALA A 175 16.32 10.38 5.80
C ALA A 175 16.89 9.08 5.20
N ILE A 176 17.55 8.25 6.01
CA ILE A 176 18.27 7.04 5.59
C ILE A 176 17.34 6.13 4.79
N CYS A 177 17.88 5.62 3.69
CA CYS A 177 17.21 4.65 2.84
C CYS A 177 18.07 3.39 2.70
N GLU A 178 17.45 2.24 2.84
CA GLU A 178 18.10 0.94 2.67
C GLU A 178 17.29 0.05 1.73
N SER A 179 17.99 -0.67 0.87
CA SER A 179 17.45 -1.57 -0.15
C SER A 179 17.89 -3.00 0.14
N TYR A 180 16.96 -3.95 0.04
CA TYR A 180 17.18 -5.39 0.23
C TYR A 180 17.30 -6.10 -1.12
N ASN A 181 18.34 -6.93 -1.27
CA ASN A 181 18.62 -7.66 -2.52
C ASN A 181 18.30 -9.16 -2.45
N GLY A 182 17.57 -9.59 -1.42
CA GLY A 182 17.27 -11.01 -1.15
C GLY A 182 18.23 -11.68 -0.18
N SER A 183 19.34 -11.02 0.20
CA SER A 183 20.33 -11.55 1.17
C SER A 183 20.79 -10.52 2.19
N ALA A 184 20.93 -9.26 1.82
CA ALA A 184 21.44 -8.21 2.68
C ALA A 184 20.79 -6.85 2.38
N TRP A 185 20.76 -6.01 3.40
CA TRP A 185 20.38 -4.60 3.29
C TRP A 185 21.60 -3.74 2.99
N THR A 186 21.45 -2.80 2.10
CA THR A 186 22.49 -1.86 1.69
C THR A 186 21.92 -0.45 1.66
N GLU A 187 22.65 0.50 2.23
CA GLU A 187 22.29 1.92 2.10
C GLU A 187 22.31 2.35 0.64
N THR A 188 21.35 3.18 0.28
CA THR A 188 21.20 3.78 -1.05
C THR A 188 20.96 5.28 -0.88
N GLY A 189 20.61 6.01 -1.94
CA GLY A 189 20.38 7.44 -1.87
C GLY A 189 19.30 7.77 -0.82
N ASN A 190 19.58 8.73 0.03
CA ASN A 190 18.66 9.17 1.09
C ASN A 190 17.53 10.03 0.55
N LEU A 191 16.39 10.05 1.26
CA LEU A 191 15.34 11.05 1.05
C LEU A 191 15.93 12.47 1.13
N ASN A 192 15.35 13.39 0.37
CA ASN A 192 15.70 14.82 0.50
C ASN A 192 15.23 15.39 1.83
N THR A 193 14.13 14.89 2.37
CA THR A 193 13.61 15.32 3.67
C THR A 193 13.39 14.12 4.58
N GLY A 194 14.11 14.09 5.71
CA GLY A 194 13.94 13.06 6.74
C GLY A 194 12.58 13.15 7.43
N GLY A 195 12.05 11.99 7.87
CA GLY A 195 10.76 11.98 8.56
C GLY A 195 10.19 10.59 8.77
N THR A 196 9.00 10.56 9.37
CA THR A 196 8.25 9.35 9.73
C THR A 196 6.87 9.32 9.10
N SER A 197 6.15 8.20 9.27
CA SER A 197 4.72 8.07 8.92
C SER A 197 4.42 8.45 7.47
N ARG A 198 5.37 8.20 6.58
CA ARG A 198 5.23 8.37 5.13
C ARG A 198 4.60 7.12 4.54
N ALA A 199 3.66 7.30 3.64
CA ALA A 199 3.16 6.19 2.85
C ALA A 199 4.12 5.84 1.71
N GLY A 200 4.10 4.57 1.30
CA GLY A 200 4.89 4.06 0.19
C GLY A 200 4.03 3.41 -0.88
N ALA A 201 4.41 3.58 -2.13
CA ALA A 201 3.83 2.89 -3.26
C ALA A 201 4.90 2.58 -4.30
N GLY A 202 4.72 1.49 -5.06
CA GLY A 202 5.62 1.13 -6.15
C GLY A 202 6.56 -0.02 -5.87
N THR A 203 7.68 -0.03 -6.58
CA THR A 203 8.68 -1.08 -6.55
C THR A 203 10.02 -0.59 -6.05
N GLN A 204 10.97 -1.51 -5.83
CA GLN A 204 12.35 -1.20 -5.46
C GLN A 204 13.08 -0.28 -6.45
N THR A 205 12.67 -0.24 -7.71
CA THR A 205 13.31 0.56 -8.76
C THR A 205 12.42 1.67 -9.33
N ALA A 206 11.18 1.76 -8.84
CA ALA A 206 10.22 2.79 -9.25
C ALA A 206 9.22 3.00 -8.11
N GLY A 207 9.66 3.67 -7.05
CA GLY A 207 8.90 3.88 -5.83
C GLY A 207 8.55 5.33 -5.57
N MET A 208 7.63 5.53 -4.63
CA MET A 208 7.23 6.84 -4.13
C MET A 208 7.18 6.84 -2.60
N ALA A 209 7.65 7.94 -2.01
CA ALA A 209 7.41 8.31 -0.63
C ALA A 209 6.46 9.51 -0.59
N ILE A 210 5.34 9.38 0.09
CA ILE A 210 4.24 10.35 0.02
C ILE A 210 3.95 10.91 1.40
N ALA A 211 3.96 12.25 1.51
CA ALA A 211 3.56 13.01 2.69
C ALA A 211 4.31 12.58 3.97
N GLY A 212 3.68 12.62 5.14
CA GLY A 212 4.24 12.14 6.40
C GLY A 212 4.53 13.25 7.40
N TYR A 213 5.42 12.97 8.35
CA TYR A 213 5.86 13.93 9.36
C TYR A 213 7.35 14.23 9.22
N ALA A 214 7.67 15.46 8.87
CA ALA A 214 9.03 16.02 8.83
C ALA A 214 9.15 17.07 9.93
N HIS A 215 9.76 16.70 11.06
CA HIS A 215 9.82 17.56 12.23
C HIS A 215 10.22 19.01 11.89
N PRO A 216 9.51 20.04 12.41
CA PRO A 216 8.46 19.96 13.44
C PRO A 216 7.01 19.86 12.92
N ALA A 217 6.78 19.62 11.64
CA ALA A 217 5.45 19.67 11.05
C ALA A 217 5.15 18.48 10.12
N VAL A 218 3.87 18.25 9.86
CA VAL A 218 3.45 17.36 8.76
C VAL A 218 3.88 17.95 7.42
N THR A 219 4.17 17.09 6.46
CA THR A 219 4.63 17.50 5.13
C THR A 219 3.70 17.01 4.03
N ALA A 220 3.68 17.74 2.93
CA ALA A 220 3.02 17.36 1.69
C ALA A 220 4.01 16.77 0.66
N ASN A 221 5.29 16.68 0.98
CA ASN A 221 6.33 16.29 0.04
C ASN A 221 6.09 14.91 -0.55
N VAL A 222 6.31 14.83 -1.86
CA VAL A 222 6.33 13.55 -2.59
C VAL A 222 7.70 13.41 -3.21
N GLU A 223 8.31 12.26 -3.03
CA GLU A 223 9.61 11.94 -3.60
C GLU A 223 9.53 10.63 -4.38
N ASN A 224 10.07 10.60 -5.61
CA ASN A 224 10.19 9.41 -6.44
C ASN A 224 11.57 8.79 -6.27
N PHE A 225 11.60 7.46 -6.18
CA PHE A 225 12.80 6.64 -6.11
C PHE A 225 13.04 5.91 -7.44
N ASP A 226 14.24 6.03 -8.00
CA ASP A 226 14.63 5.40 -9.26
C ASP A 226 15.44 4.09 -9.10
N GLY A 227 15.56 3.60 -7.86
CA GLY A 227 16.42 2.45 -7.48
C GLY A 227 17.76 2.86 -6.89
N SER A 228 18.14 4.14 -6.97
CA SER A 228 19.41 4.66 -6.46
C SER A 228 19.28 5.98 -5.73
N SER A 229 18.37 6.85 -6.15
CA SER A 229 18.22 8.21 -5.64
C SER A 229 16.75 8.64 -5.54
N TRP A 230 16.50 9.65 -4.70
CA TRP A 230 15.18 10.24 -4.52
C TRP A 230 15.13 11.63 -5.18
N THR A 231 14.03 11.91 -5.85
CA THR A 231 13.78 13.18 -6.54
C THR A 231 12.43 13.73 -6.13
N GLU A 232 12.39 15.00 -5.68
CA GLU A 232 11.13 15.66 -5.34
C GLU A 232 10.20 15.77 -6.54
N GLN A 233 8.92 15.57 -6.28
CA GLN A 233 7.82 15.69 -7.22
C GLN A 233 6.83 16.75 -6.76
N ALA A 234 5.75 16.95 -7.54
CA ALA A 234 4.64 17.77 -7.11
C ALA A 234 4.06 17.24 -5.79
N ASN A 235 3.87 18.13 -4.83
CA ASN A 235 3.33 17.78 -3.52
C ASN A 235 1.86 17.36 -3.59
N VAL A 236 1.41 16.54 -2.64
CA VAL A 236 -0.03 16.40 -2.38
C VAL A 236 -0.61 17.75 -1.94
N ASN A 237 -1.90 17.98 -2.21
CA ASN A 237 -2.52 19.29 -1.93
C ASN A 237 -2.59 19.61 -0.44
N THR A 238 -2.64 18.59 0.41
CA THR A 238 -2.77 18.77 1.87
C THR A 238 -1.70 18.00 2.60
N ALA A 239 -0.85 18.70 3.36
CA ALA A 239 0.15 18.08 4.24
C ALA A 239 -0.53 17.20 5.30
N ARG A 240 -0.09 15.95 5.44
CA ARG A 240 -0.68 14.97 6.36
C ARG A 240 0.26 13.79 6.63
N GLN A 241 0.00 13.08 7.71
CA GLN A 241 0.74 11.88 8.11
C GLN A 241 -0.19 10.71 8.37
N ASN A 242 0.34 9.51 8.56
CA ASN A 242 -0.43 8.28 8.80
C ASN A 242 -1.46 8.03 7.69
N ILE A 243 -1.07 8.28 6.46
CA ILE A 243 -1.91 8.07 5.28
C ILE A 243 -1.74 6.65 4.74
N GLY A 244 -2.77 6.16 4.08
CA GLY A 244 -2.66 5.02 3.21
C GLY A 244 -2.19 5.45 1.82
N ALA A 245 -1.48 4.57 1.12
CA ALA A 245 -1.21 4.71 -0.29
C ALA A 245 -1.43 3.40 -1.02
N ALA A 246 -1.82 3.50 -2.27
CA ALA A 246 -1.95 2.38 -3.18
C ALA A 246 -1.35 2.74 -4.53
N GLY A 247 -0.54 1.83 -5.07
CA GLY A 247 0.09 1.98 -6.37
C GLY A 247 0.93 0.75 -6.66
N GLY A 248 0.80 0.24 -7.89
CA GLY A 248 1.56 -0.91 -8.37
C GLY A 248 2.92 -0.50 -8.96
N PRO A 249 3.47 -1.29 -9.91
CA PRO A 249 4.73 -0.99 -10.57
C PRO A 249 4.80 0.37 -11.28
N ALA A 250 3.65 0.93 -11.63
CA ALA A 250 3.53 2.25 -12.25
C ALA A 250 3.20 3.37 -11.23
N ALA A 251 3.49 3.20 -9.94
CA ALA A 251 3.11 4.14 -8.89
C ALA A 251 3.55 5.59 -9.17
N GLN A 252 4.71 5.79 -9.79
CA GLN A 252 5.21 7.11 -10.15
C GLN A 252 4.33 7.87 -11.14
N THR A 253 3.42 7.21 -11.81
CA THR A 253 2.46 7.81 -12.77
C THR A 253 1.00 7.51 -12.42
N SER A 254 0.76 6.65 -11.44
CA SER A 254 -0.58 6.22 -11.04
C SER A 254 -0.57 5.70 -9.61
N ALA A 255 -0.77 6.58 -8.65
CA ALA A 255 -0.89 6.25 -7.24
C ALA A 255 -2.05 6.98 -6.60
N LEU A 256 -2.57 6.42 -5.52
CA LEU A 256 -3.57 7.06 -4.66
C LEU A 256 -2.96 7.29 -3.27
N ALA A 257 -3.25 8.46 -2.70
CA ALA A 257 -2.99 8.76 -1.30
C ALA A 257 -4.31 9.10 -0.62
N PHE A 258 -4.62 8.47 0.50
CA PHE A 258 -5.92 8.62 1.15
C PHE A 258 -5.84 8.63 2.68
N GLY A 259 -6.81 9.29 3.31
CA GLY A 259 -6.92 9.37 4.77
C GLY A 259 -5.85 10.25 5.40
N GLY A 260 -5.47 9.91 6.62
CA GLY A 260 -4.44 10.60 7.41
C GLY A 260 -4.98 11.34 8.62
N SER A 261 -4.09 11.98 9.36
CA SER A 261 -4.38 12.55 10.70
C SER A 261 -4.72 14.05 10.69
N VAL A 262 -4.87 14.70 9.54
CA VAL A 262 -5.36 16.09 9.47
C VAL A 262 -6.78 16.14 8.90
N SER A 263 -7.54 17.14 9.34
CA SER A 263 -8.92 17.35 8.87
C SER A 263 -8.95 18.06 7.50
N PRO A 264 -9.80 17.62 6.56
CA PRO A 264 -10.68 16.45 6.63
C PRO A 264 -9.93 15.13 6.36
N GLN A 265 -10.17 14.12 7.20
CA GLN A 265 -9.47 12.82 7.14
C GLN A 265 -9.88 11.92 5.96
N ALA A 266 -10.96 12.25 5.27
CA ALA A 266 -11.51 11.47 4.16
C ALA A 266 -10.95 11.86 2.78
N GLN A 267 -9.91 12.69 2.72
CA GLN A 267 -9.34 13.12 1.44
C GLN A 267 -8.63 11.98 0.72
N THR A 268 -8.82 11.94 -0.60
CA THR A 268 -8.09 11.08 -1.53
C THR A 268 -7.50 11.93 -2.64
N GLU A 269 -6.26 11.66 -3.01
CA GLU A 269 -5.52 12.36 -4.07
C GLU A 269 -4.82 11.36 -4.99
N SER A 270 -4.73 11.69 -6.29
CA SER A 270 -4.10 10.87 -7.32
C SER A 270 -3.21 11.70 -8.24
#